data_906b31d55d3517445a81aecf897647bb
#
_entry.id   906b31d55d3517445a81aecf897647bb
#
_cell.length_a   1.000
_cell.length_b   1.000
_cell.length_c   1.000
_cell.angle_alpha   90.00
_cell.angle_beta   90.00
_cell.angle_gamma   90.00
#
_symmetry.space_group_name_H-M   'P 1'
#
loop_
_entity.id
_entity.type
_entity.pdbx_description
1 polymer ?
#
loop_
_entity_poly.entity_id
_entity_poly.type
_entity_poly.pdbx_seq_one_letter_code
_entity_poly.pdbx_strand_id
1 'polypeptide(L)'
;MGEQIQAIAQRLSMLREALDITPEEMAKELDISVSEYLEYEAGKNDFAFSFLFGCANKLGVDIVDLLTGETPKLTYFSLVKDGEGLNIDRRKEYKYQHLAFFFKNKKAEPFHVTVAPGDNTEMHLNSHEGQEFDYVLKGSMRIRVDAQE
;
A
#
# COMPACT_ATOMS: atom_id res chain seq x y z
N MET A 1 11.10 0.10 11.68
CA MET A 1 10.51 0.95 10.62
C MET A 1 11.46 1.13 9.44
N GLY A 2 12.70 1.58 9.62
CA GLY A 2 13.66 1.71 8.50
C GLY A 2 14.00 0.40 7.78
N GLU A 3 14.14 -0.70 8.46
CA GLU A 3 14.45 -2.01 7.86
C GLU A 3 13.34 -2.53 6.95
N GLN A 4 12.08 -2.31 7.29
CA GLN A 4 10.94 -2.73 6.45
C GLN A 4 10.83 -1.87 5.20
N ILE A 5 11.01 -0.55 5.32
CA ILE A 5 11.04 0.36 4.18
C ILE A 5 12.16 -0.04 3.21
N GLN A 6 13.35 -0.32 3.72
CA GLN A 6 14.48 -0.77 2.91
C GLN A 6 14.21 -2.11 2.22
N ALA A 7 13.59 -3.06 2.91
CA ALA A 7 13.24 -4.36 2.34
C ALA A 7 12.21 -4.24 1.20
N ILE A 8 11.22 -3.37 1.34
CA ILE A 8 10.23 -3.09 0.29
C ILE A 8 10.90 -2.38 -0.90
N ALA A 9 11.71 -1.34 -0.63
CA ALA A 9 12.45 -0.60 -1.64
C ALA A 9 13.35 -1.52 -2.48
N GLN A 10 14.09 -2.40 -1.83
CA GLN A 10 14.95 -3.37 -2.50
C GLN A 10 14.15 -4.35 -3.38
N ARG A 11 13.01 -4.86 -2.89
CA ARG A 11 12.14 -5.74 -3.69
C ARG A 11 11.57 -5.03 -4.91
N LEU A 12 11.15 -3.79 -4.73
CA LEU A 12 10.64 -2.95 -5.81
C LEU A 12 11.68 -2.78 -6.92
N SER A 13 12.91 -2.38 -6.56
CA SER A 13 14.03 -2.24 -7.50
C SER A 13 14.35 -3.55 -8.22
N MET A 14 14.47 -4.66 -7.46
CA MET A 14 14.76 -5.99 -8.04
C MET A 14 13.67 -6.46 -9.02
N LEU A 15 12.39 -6.26 -8.69
CA LEU A 15 11.28 -6.65 -9.57
C LEU A 15 11.24 -5.80 -10.84
N ARG A 16 11.44 -4.48 -10.70
CA ARG A 16 11.51 -3.57 -11.84
C ARG A 16 12.63 -3.96 -12.80
N GLU A 17 13.84 -4.19 -12.27
CA GLU A 17 15.00 -4.60 -13.06
C GLU A 17 14.79 -5.96 -13.75
N ALA A 18 14.21 -6.93 -13.03
CA ALA A 18 13.90 -8.25 -13.59
C ALA A 18 12.90 -8.23 -14.73
N LEU A 19 12.06 -7.18 -14.80
CA LEU A 19 11.07 -6.96 -15.85
C LEU A 19 11.53 -5.99 -16.95
N ASP A 20 12.82 -5.56 -16.90
CA ASP A 20 13.39 -4.57 -17.84
C ASP A 20 12.60 -3.24 -17.90
N ILE A 21 11.94 -2.85 -16.80
CA ILE A 21 11.20 -1.59 -16.69
C ILE A 21 12.13 -0.50 -16.19
N THR A 22 12.10 0.67 -16.85
CA THR A 22 12.95 1.80 -16.43
C THR A 22 12.32 2.61 -15.28
N PRO A 23 13.12 3.35 -14.49
CA PRO A 23 12.58 4.28 -13.49
C PRO A 23 11.65 5.34 -14.08
N GLU A 24 11.92 5.77 -15.33
CA GLU A 24 11.09 6.73 -16.06
C GLU A 24 9.69 6.16 -16.37
N GLU A 25 9.62 4.88 -16.74
CA GLU A 25 8.35 4.19 -17.01
C GLU A 25 7.54 4.02 -15.73
N MET A 26 8.20 3.69 -14.62
CA MET A 26 7.54 3.62 -13.31
C MET A 26 7.03 4.99 -12.86
N ALA A 27 7.87 6.02 -12.94
CA ALA A 27 7.51 7.38 -12.56
C ALA A 27 6.33 7.91 -13.37
N LYS A 28 6.32 7.63 -14.68
CA LYS A 28 5.22 7.99 -15.58
C LYS A 28 3.91 7.30 -15.20
N GLU A 29 3.95 6.00 -14.87
CA GLU A 29 2.77 5.22 -14.46
C GLU A 29 2.18 5.75 -13.15
N LEU A 30 3.04 6.19 -12.24
CA LEU A 30 2.67 6.67 -10.91
C LEU A 30 2.36 8.17 -10.86
N ASP A 31 2.46 8.86 -12.00
CA ASP A 31 2.28 10.31 -12.14
C ASP A 31 3.15 11.13 -11.17
N ILE A 32 4.42 10.72 -11.02
CA ILE A 32 5.43 11.38 -10.18
C ILE A 32 6.70 11.70 -10.99
N SER A 33 7.60 12.50 -10.42
CA SER A 33 8.91 12.73 -11.04
C SER A 33 9.83 11.51 -10.91
N VAL A 34 10.76 11.34 -11.85
CA VAL A 34 11.78 10.28 -11.79
C VAL A 34 12.63 10.42 -10.53
N SER A 35 12.97 11.65 -10.14
CA SER A 35 13.73 11.90 -8.92
C SER A 35 13.01 11.40 -7.67
N GLU A 36 11.70 11.67 -7.58
CA GLU A 36 10.87 11.20 -6.48
C GLU A 36 10.76 9.68 -6.46
N TYR A 37 10.56 9.05 -7.63
CA TYR A 37 10.55 7.59 -7.74
C TYR A 37 11.86 6.96 -7.24
N LEU A 38 13.01 7.51 -7.63
CA LEU A 38 14.32 7.03 -7.18
C LEU A 38 14.54 7.20 -5.67
N GLU A 39 13.94 8.20 -5.05
CA GLU A 39 13.96 8.34 -3.58
C GLU A 39 13.16 7.23 -2.89
N TYR A 40 12.05 6.79 -3.47
CA TYR A 40 11.32 5.60 -3.01
C TYR A 40 12.16 4.33 -3.15
N GLU A 41 12.78 4.09 -4.30
CA GLU A 41 13.67 2.94 -4.49
C GLU A 41 14.91 2.97 -3.58
N ALA A 42 15.35 4.15 -3.18
CA ALA A 42 16.43 4.30 -2.21
C ALA A 42 15.97 4.10 -0.75
N GLY A 43 14.67 3.86 -0.51
CA GLY A 43 14.09 3.70 0.82
C GLY A 43 14.17 4.95 1.69
N LYS A 44 14.25 6.14 1.09
CA LYS A 44 14.32 7.42 1.79
C LYS A 44 12.95 7.92 2.24
N ASN A 45 11.90 7.50 1.53
CA ASN A 45 10.53 7.91 1.77
C ASN A 45 9.69 6.73 2.27
N ASP A 46 8.68 7.03 3.09
CA ASP A 46 7.65 6.05 3.45
C ASP A 46 6.71 5.84 2.27
N PHE A 47 6.27 4.59 2.07
CA PHE A 47 5.43 4.22 0.94
C PHE A 47 3.96 4.55 1.20
N ALA A 48 3.37 5.41 0.38
CA ALA A 48 1.93 5.55 0.31
C ALA A 48 1.30 4.24 -0.20
N PHE A 49 0.12 3.87 0.31
CA PHE A 49 -0.58 2.66 -0.18
C PHE A 49 -0.85 2.75 -1.69
N SER A 50 -1.33 3.92 -2.16
CA SER A 50 -1.54 4.21 -3.58
C SER A 50 -0.29 4.01 -4.43
N PHE A 51 0.87 4.41 -3.92
CA PHE A 51 2.15 4.18 -4.59
C PHE A 51 2.46 2.68 -4.72
N LEU A 52 2.36 1.93 -3.62
CA LEU A 52 2.60 0.47 -3.64
C LEU A 52 1.62 -0.27 -4.54
N PHE A 53 0.36 0.13 -4.53
CA PHE A 53 -0.67 -0.44 -5.38
C PHE A 53 -0.39 -0.16 -6.87
N GLY A 54 -0.02 1.07 -7.21
CA GLY A 54 0.41 1.43 -8.57
C GLY A 54 1.64 0.64 -9.03
N CYS A 55 2.64 0.50 -8.15
CA CYS A 55 3.82 -0.33 -8.42
C CYS A 55 3.44 -1.79 -8.66
N ALA A 56 2.62 -2.38 -7.80
CA ALA A 56 2.18 -3.77 -7.92
C ALA A 56 1.44 -4.03 -9.24
N ASN A 57 0.54 -3.12 -9.62
CA ASN A 57 -0.18 -3.19 -10.90
C ASN A 57 0.78 -3.11 -12.10
N LYS A 58 1.70 -2.14 -12.11
CA LYS A 58 2.67 -1.97 -13.21
C LYS A 58 3.60 -3.16 -13.34
N LEU A 59 4.05 -3.70 -12.21
CA LEU A 59 4.94 -4.86 -12.17
C LEU A 59 4.20 -6.19 -12.38
N GLY A 60 2.86 -6.20 -12.38
CA GLY A 60 2.06 -7.41 -12.53
C GLY A 60 2.17 -8.39 -11.37
N VAL A 61 2.48 -7.90 -10.17
CA VAL A 61 2.60 -8.70 -8.94
C VAL A 61 1.49 -8.37 -7.94
N ASP A 62 1.31 -9.22 -6.93
CA ASP A 62 0.41 -8.91 -5.83
C ASP A 62 1.09 -7.92 -4.88
N ILE A 63 0.32 -6.97 -4.32
CA ILE A 63 0.85 -6.00 -3.35
C ILE A 63 1.47 -6.70 -2.13
N VAL A 64 0.97 -7.89 -1.77
CA VAL A 64 1.54 -8.71 -0.71
C VAL A 64 2.95 -9.18 -1.06
N ASP A 65 3.22 -9.49 -2.33
CA ASP A 65 4.58 -9.85 -2.79
C ASP A 65 5.57 -8.69 -2.53
N LEU A 66 5.15 -7.45 -2.77
CA LEU A 66 5.97 -6.27 -2.46
C LEU A 66 6.18 -6.09 -0.96
N LEU A 67 5.12 -6.27 -0.16
CA LEU A 67 5.15 -6.01 1.28
C LEU A 67 5.92 -7.07 2.06
N THR A 68 5.71 -8.35 1.74
CA THR A 68 6.26 -9.47 2.51
C THR A 68 7.39 -10.23 1.82
N GLY A 69 7.43 -10.17 0.49
CA GLY A 69 8.28 -11.04 -0.33
C GLY A 69 7.75 -12.47 -0.44
N GLU A 70 6.52 -12.71 -0.02
CA GLU A 70 5.88 -14.03 -0.06
C GLU A 70 4.78 -14.04 -1.11
N THR A 71 4.82 -14.98 -2.03
CA THR A 71 3.79 -15.12 -3.06
C THR A 71 2.52 -15.71 -2.46
N PRO A 72 1.35 -15.08 -2.61
CA PRO A 72 0.08 -15.63 -2.17
C PRO A 72 -0.23 -16.98 -2.82
N LYS A 73 -0.73 -17.95 -2.04
CA LYS A 73 -0.87 -19.35 -2.47
C LYS A 73 -2.32 -19.79 -2.71
N LEU A 74 -3.30 -19.05 -2.20
CA LEU A 74 -4.70 -19.45 -2.22
C LEU A 74 -5.46 -18.76 -3.36
N THR A 75 -6.21 -19.56 -4.15
CA THR A 75 -6.95 -19.06 -5.32
C THR A 75 -8.46 -19.10 -5.15
N TYR A 76 -8.99 -19.92 -4.23
CA TYR A 76 -10.43 -20.11 -4.07
C TYR A 76 -11.01 -19.43 -2.82
N PHE A 77 -10.31 -19.51 -1.69
CA PHE A 77 -10.73 -18.87 -0.45
C PHE A 77 -9.52 -18.52 0.41
N SER A 78 -9.72 -17.55 1.29
CA SER A 78 -8.80 -17.21 2.37
C SER A 78 -9.61 -16.90 3.62
N LEU A 79 -9.20 -17.44 4.75
CA LEU A 79 -9.78 -17.15 6.04
C LEU A 79 -8.73 -16.45 6.90
N VAL A 80 -9.06 -15.26 7.33
CA VAL A 80 -8.27 -14.49 8.31
C VAL A 80 -9.18 -14.22 9.51
N LYS A 81 -8.79 -14.73 10.68
CA LYS A 81 -9.54 -14.49 11.91
C LYS A 81 -9.31 -13.05 12.40
N ASP A 82 -10.19 -12.62 13.30
CA ASP A 82 -10.06 -11.31 13.92
C ASP A 82 -8.69 -11.16 14.62
N GLY A 83 -8.01 -10.06 14.31
CA GLY A 83 -6.66 -9.78 14.82
C GLY A 83 -5.50 -10.51 14.11
N GLU A 84 -5.76 -11.47 13.22
CA GLU A 84 -4.74 -12.26 12.49
C GLU A 84 -4.42 -11.71 11.10
N GLY A 85 -4.92 -10.52 10.73
CA GLY A 85 -4.57 -9.85 9.49
C GLY A 85 -3.07 -9.52 9.42
N LEU A 86 -2.50 -9.51 8.22
CA LEU A 86 -1.10 -9.08 8.03
C LEU A 86 -0.96 -7.62 8.44
N ASN A 87 -0.18 -7.39 9.49
CA ASN A 87 0.10 -6.04 9.96
C ASN A 87 1.00 -5.32 8.96
N ILE A 88 0.55 -4.15 8.53
CA ILE A 88 1.33 -3.26 7.68
C ILE A 88 1.66 -2.03 8.53
N ASP A 89 2.88 -1.99 9.02
CA ASP A 89 3.38 -0.85 9.81
C ASP A 89 3.71 0.29 8.87
N ARG A 90 2.77 1.20 8.75
CA ARG A 90 2.87 2.30 7.79
C ARG A 90 2.97 3.67 8.45
N ARG A 91 2.17 3.93 9.48
CA ARG A 91 2.17 5.19 10.23
C ARG A 91 2.01 4.89 11.72
N LYS A 92 2.56 5.72 12.58
CA LYS A 92 2.44 5.56 14.03
C LYS A 92 0.98 5.63 14.52
N GLU A 93 0.15 6.40 13.80
CA GLU A 93 -1.23 6.67 14.17
C GLU A 93 -2.24 5.66 13.59
N TYR A 94 -1.83 4.86 12.60
CA TYR A 94 -2.70 3.92 11.89
C TYR A 94 -2.14 2.51 11.97
N LYS A 95 -2.97 1.58 12.38
CA LYS A 95 -2.68 0.15 12.27
C LYS A 95 -3.50 -0.41 11.12
N TYR A 96 -2.81 -0.89 10.10
CA TYR A 96 -3.43 -1.55 8.97
C TYR A 96 -3.24 -3.05 9.08
N GLN A 97 -4.33 -3.80 8.96
CA GLN A 97 -4.32 -5.26 8.86
C GLN A 97 -4.93 -5.66 7.52
N HIS A 98 -4.12 -6.25 6.65
CA HIS A 98 -4.59 -6.78 5.39
C HIS A 98 -5.33 -8.09 5.63
N LEU A 99 -6.61 -8.17 5.21
CA LEU A 99 -7.48 -9.30 5.54
C LEU A 99 -7.51 -10.40 4.48
N ALA A 100 -6.87 -10.20 3.33
CA ALA A 100 -6.83 -11.19 2.26
C ALA A 100 -5.41 -11.42 1.72
N PHE A 101 -4.41 -11.34 2.58
CA PHE A 101 -3.00 -11.38 2.18
C PHE A 101 -2.56 -12.72 1.56
N PHE A 102 -3.25 -13.83 1.85
CA PHE A 102 -3.01 -15.13 1.20
C PHE A 102 -3.76 -15.34 -0.11
N PHE A 103 -4.63 -14.42 -0.50
CA PHE A 103 -5.48 -14.61 -1.67
C PHE A 103 -4.82 -14.05 -2.92
N LYS A 104 -4.63 -14.91 -3.93
CA LYS A 104 -3.99 -14.55 -5.20
C LYS A 104 -4.99 -13.90 -6.17
N ASN A 105 -4.51 -12.98 -7.01
CA ASN A 105 -5.30 -12.31 -8.05
C ASN A 105 -6.54 -11.59 -7.51
N LYS A 106 -6.40 -10.92 -6.38
CA LYS A 106 -7.45 -10.12 -5.80
C LYS A 106 -7.89 -8.98 -6.72
N LYS A 107 -9.19 -8.70 -6.71
CA LYS A 107 -9.78 -7.51 -7.36
C LYS A 107 -10.13 -6.42 -6.38
N ALA A 108 -10.01 -6.70 -5.09
CA ALA A 108 -10.19 -5.77 -3.99
C ALA A 108 -9.20 -6.09 -2.88
N GLU A 109 -8.73 -5.05 -2.21
CA GLU A 109 -7.79 -5.14 -1.09
C GLU A 109 -8.50 -4.76 0.22
N PRO A 110 -9.05 -5.74 0.96
CA PRO A 110 -9.73 -5.46 2.22
C PRO A 110 -8.74 -5.21 3.36
N PHE A 111 -8.93 -4.12 4.08
CA PHE A 111 -8.15 -3.78 5.26
C PHE A 111 -9.05 -3.57 6.48
N HIS A 112 -8.57 -4.00 7.63
CA HIS A 112 -9.04 -3.52 8.91
C HIS A 112 -8.08 -2.41 9.38
N VAL A 113 -8.61 -1.19 9.51
CA VAL A 113 -7.81 -0.02 9.89
C VAL A 113 -8.22 0.44 11.28
N THR A 114 -7.25 0.57 12.17
CA THR A 114 -7.47 1.17 13.49
C THR A 114 -6.74 2.50 13.53
N VAL A 115 -7.50 3.57 13.79
CA VAL A 115 -6.99 4.93 13.89
C VAL A 115 -7.04 5.35 15.36
N ALA A 116 -5.90 5.78 15.90
CA ALA A 116 -5.87 6.34 17.24
C ALA A 116 -6.61 7.70 17.26
N PRO A 117 -7.37 8.02 18.30
CA PRO A 117 -7.94 9.34 18.46
C PRO A 117 -6.83 10.40 18.46
N GLY A 118 -7.01 11.45 17.68
CA GLY A 118 -6.05 12.55 17.59
C GLY A 118 -6.67 13.77 16.94
N ASP A 119 -6.17 14.94 17.31
CA ASP A 119 -6.49 16.20 16.66
C ASP A 119 -5.59 16.35 15.43
N ASN A 120 -5.93 15.66 14.36
CA ASN A 120 -5.24 15.82 13.09
C ASN A 120 -5.59 17.18 12.50
N THR A 121 -4.77 18.17 12.78
CA THR A 121 -4.90 19.52 12.22
C THR A 121 -4.41 19.61 10.79
N GLU A 122 -3.60 18.65 10.33
CA GLU A 122 -3.10 18.59 8.97
C GLU A 122 -3.70 17.38 8.25
N MET A 123 -4.64 17.64 7.34
CA MET A 123 -5.17 16.63 6.44
C MET A 123 -4.30 16.54 5.19
N HIS A 124 -3.74 15.39 4.93
CA HIS A 124 -3.06 15.09 3.68
C HIS A 124 -4.04 14.39 2.74
N LEU A 125 -4.26 14.97 1.56
CA LEU A 125 -5.04 14.31 0.50
C LEU A 125 -4.13 13.32 -0.23
N ASN A 126 -4.62 12.09 -0.37
CA ASN A 126 -3.97 11.06 -1.17
C ASN A 126 -4.87 10.73 -2.35
N SER A 127 -4.34 10.72 -3.55
CA SER A 127 -5.07 10.32 -4.75
C SER A 127 -4.65 8.92 -5.16
N HIS A 128 -5.61 8.13 -5.64
CA HIS A 128 -5.35 6.81 -6.21
C HIS A 128 -6.41 6.46 -7.26
N GLU A 129 -6.08 5.56 -8.16
CA GLU A 129 -7.04 5.00 -9.09
C GLU A 129 -7.92 3.95 -8.40
N GLY A 130 -9.12 3.74 -8.96
CA GLY A 130 -10.06 2.75 -8.48
C GLY A 130 -11.14 3.33 -7.59
N GLN A 131 -11.73 2.47 -6.78
CA GLN A 131 -12.82 2.80 -5.85
C GLN A 131 -12.43 2.39 -4.43
N GLU A 132 -12.74 3.24 -3.49
CA GLU A 132 -12.59 2.97 -2.05
C GLU A 132 -13.98 2.86 -1.41
N PHE A 133 -14.12 1.91 -0.51
CA PHE A 133 -15.31 1.72 0.30
C PHE A 133 -14.92 1.64 1.76
N ASP A 134 -15.36 2.62 2.54
CA ASP A 134 -15.11 2.70 3.97
C ASP A 134 -16.36 2.34 4.77
N TYR A 135 -16.17 1.48 5.76
CA TYR A 135 -17.23 1.11 6.70
C TYR A 135 -16.74 1.29 8.14
N VAL A 136 -17.33 2.22 8.86
CA VAL A 136 -16.94 2.53 10.24
C VAL A 136 -17.56 1.49 11.19
N LEU A 137 -16.73 0.61 11.74
CA LEU A 137 -17.12 -0.42 12.71
C LEU A 137 -17.35 0.17 14.11
N LYS A 138 -16.50 1.12 14.52
CA LYS A 138 -16.55 1.73 15.86
C LYS A 138 -15.99 3.15 15.82
N GLY A 139 -16.63 4.07 16.52
CA GLY A 139 -16.20 5.47 16.61
C GLY A 139 -16.79 6.34 15.53
N SER A 140 -16.11 7.43 15.23
CA SER A 140 -16.46 8.38 14.15
C SER A 140 -15.21 8.86 13.45
N MET A 141 -15.32 9.09 12.15
CA MET A 141 -14.23 9.50 11.29
C MET A 141 -14.69 10.67 10.42
N ARG A 142 -13.81 11.65 10.24
CA ARG A 142 -13.99 12.72 9.28
C ARG A 142 -13.22 12.38 8.02
N ILE A 143 -13.90 12.35 6.89
CA ILE A 143 -13.31 12.09 5.58
C ILE A 143 -13.42 13.37 4.76
N ARG A 144 -12.32 13.72 4.09
CA ARG A 144 -12.30 14.80 3.11
C ARG A 144 -12.05 14.21 1.74
N VAL A 145 -12.96 14.47 0.82
CA VAL A 145 -12.84 14.04 -0.58
C VAL A 145 -12.73 15.30 -1.43
N ASP A 146 -11.57 15.49 -2.06
CA ASP A 146 -11.24 16.67 -2.85
C ASP A 146 -11.42 17.96 -2.03
N ALA A 147 -12.21 18.91 -2.52
CA ALA A 147 -12.52 20.15 -1.81
C ALA A 147 -13.80 20.05 -0.94
N GLN A 148 -14.43 18.87 -0.86
CA GLN A 148 -15.65 18.59 -0.07
C GLN A 148 -15.32 17.83 1.20
N GLU A 149 -15.99 18.24 2.28
CA GLU A 149 -15.84 17.64 3.63
C GLU A 149 -17.14 16.97 4.07
#